data_364cbeeaec24e0188f7b1da4c4493595
#
_entry.id   364cbeeaec24e0188f7b1da4c4493595
#
_cell.length_a   1.000
_cell.length_b   1.000
_cell.length_c   1.000
_cell.angle_alpha   90.00
_cell.angle_beta   90.00
_cell.angle_gamma   90.00
#
_symmetry.space_group_name_H-M   'P 1'
#
loop_
_entity.id
_entity.type
_entity.pdbx_description
1 polymer ?
#
loop_
_entity_poly.entity_id
_entity_poly.type
_entity_poly.pdbx_seq_one_letter_code
_entity_poly.pdbx_strand_id
1 'polypeptide(L)'
;MYIGGMSSSLPEDVQIAMYRSVKGLENAKIVRNAYAIEYDCINPLQLKASLEFKKIEGLFAGGQFNGSSGYEEAACQGLIAGINAARKIQKKEPIILDRSQAYIGVLI
;
A
#
# COMPACT_ATOMS: atom_id res chain seq x y z
N MET A 1 -5.54 19.29 19.88
CA MET A 1 -4.42 18.34 20.04
C MET A 1 -4.69 17.14 19.16
N TYR A 2 -3.71 16.64 18.43
CA TYR A 2 -3.74 15.37 17.68
C TYR A 2 -3.10 14.27 18.54
N ILE A 3 -3.78 13.14 18.65
CA ILE A 3 -3.26 11.99 19.42
C ILE A 3 -2.78 10.92 18.45
N GLY A 4 -1.47 10.85 18.26
CA GLY A 4 -0.85 9.83 17.41
C GLY A 4 -0.98 8.43 18.00
N GLY A 5 -1.08 7.43 17.13
CA GLY A 5 -1.13 6.01 17.53
C GLY A 5 -2.49 5.49 17.99
N MET A 6 -3.53 6.33 18.02
CA MET A 6 -4.88 5.93 18.42
C MET A 6 -5.90 6.04 17.29
N SER A 7 -5.45 6.03 16.05
CA SER A 7 -6.36 6.00 14.89
C SER A 7 -7.13 4.68 14.83
N SER A 8 -8.42 4.74 14.54
CA SER A 8 -9.31 3.60 14.60
C SER A 8 -10.51 3.82 13.69
N SER A 9 -11.08 2.75 13.14
CA SER A 9 -12.37 2.74 12.43
C SER A 9 -13.54 2.34 13.33
N LEU A 10 -13.32 2.24 14.66
CA LEU A 10 -14.36 1.88 15.61
C LEU A 10 -15.48 2.94 15.63
N PRO A 11 -16.71 2.56 16.03
CA PRO A 11 -17.81 3.49 16.23
C PRO A 11 -17.45 4.63 17.20
N GLU A 12 -18.12 5.76 17.07
CA GLU A 12 -17.80 6.99 17.82
C GLU A 12 -17.87 6.80 19.33
N ASP A 13 -18.91 6.13 19.82
CA ASP A 13 -19.08 5.84 21.25
C ASP A 13 -17.93 5.01 21.83
N VAL A 14 -17.43 4.03 21.05
CA VAL A 14 -16.29 3.21 21.41
C VAL A 14 -15.01 4.05 21.42
N GLN A 15 -14.82 4.93 20.42
CA GLN A 15 -13.68 5.82 20.39
C GLN A 15 -13.66 6.76 21.60
N ILE A 16 -14.81 7.32 21.97
CA ILE A 16 -14.94 8.17 23.15
C ILE A 16 -14.54 7.40 24.41
N ALA A 17 -15.04 6.19 24.59
CA ALA A 17 -14.71 5.35 25.74
C ALA A 17 -13.19 5.01 25.75
N MET A 18 -12.63 4.66 24.60
CA MET A 18 -11.21 4.35 24.44
C MET A 18 -10.32 5.55 24.82
N TYR A 19 -10.60 6.74 24.32
CA TYR A 19 -9.81 7.93 24.67
C TYR A 19 -9.92 8.29 26.12
N ARG A 20 -11.13 8.18 26.72
CA ARG A 20 -11.35 8.50 28.13
C ARG A 20 -10.78 7.47 29.11
N SER A 21 -10.43 6.28 28.65
CA SER A 21 -9.71 5.30 29.47
C SER A 21 -8.23 5.64 29.66
N VAL A 22 -7.71 6.59 28.90
CA VAL A 22 -6.30 7.02 29.02
C VAL A 22 -6.20 8.05 30.14
N LYS A 23 -5.26 7.81 31.08
CA LYS A 23 -5.00 8.71 32.20
C LYS A 23 -4.70 10.13 31.73
N GLY A 24 -5.46 11.10 32.22
CA GLY A 24 -5.36 12.51 31.83
C GLY A 24 -6.28 12.92 30.69
N LEU A 25 -7.01 11.98 30.08
CA LEU A 25 -7.98 12.24 29.01
C LEU A 25 -9.42 11.90 29.40
N GLU A 26 -9.70 11.68 30.68
CA GLU A 26 -11.00 11.24 31.20
C GLU A 26 -12.16 12.18 30.80
N ASN A 27 -11.84 13.48 30.68
CA ASN A 27 -12.80 14.51 30.29
C ASN A 27 -12.59 15.06 28.89
N ALA A 28 -11.81 14.35 28.05
CA ALA A 28 -11.52 14.80 26.70
C ALA A 28 -12.80 14.92 25.87
N LYS A 29 -12.87 16.02 25.10
CA LYS A 29 -13.90 16.22 24.08
C LYS A 29 -13.30 15.95 22.71
N ILE A 30 -13.88 15.00 21.98
CA ILE A 30 -13.48 14.68 20.63
C ILE A 30 -14.09 15.72 19.70
N VAL A 31 -13.24 16.42 18.95
CA VAL A 31 -13.65 17.43 17.96
C VAL A 31 -13.83 16.79 16.57
N ARG A 32 -13.05 15.75 16.31
CA ARG A 32 -13.10 14.97 15.07
C ARG A 32 -12.73 13.52 15.39
N ASN A 33 -13.56 12.60 14.97
CA ASN A 33 -13.32 11.19 15.16
C ASN A 33 -12.08 10.72 14.39
N ALA A 34 -11.41 9.70 14.91
CA ALA A 34 -10.41 8.98 14.16
C ALA A 34 -11.06 8.20 13.02
N TYR A 35 -10.27 7.89 12.01
CA TYR A 35 -10.66 7.03 10.90
C TYR A 35 -9.51 6.10 10.53
N ALA A 36 -9.83 4.99 9.96
CA ALA A 36 -8.87 4.11 9.31
C ALA A 36 -9.14 4.10 7.81
N ILE A 37 -8.07 3.93 7.05
CA ILE A 37 -8.14 3.78 5.60
C ILE A 37 -7.96 2.30 5.30
N GLU A 38 -8.89 1.74 4.53
CA GLU A 38 -8.77 0.41 3.95
C GLU A 38 -8.37 0.53 2.48
N TYR A 39 -7.55 -0.40 2.05
CA TYR A 39 -7.09 -0.48 0.68
C TYR A 39 -7.45 -1.83 0.08
N ASP A 40 -8.14 -1.78 -1.05
CA ASP A 40 -8.31 -2.98 -1.86
C ASP A 40 -6.99 -3.34 -2.52
N CYS A 41 -6.63 -4.62 -2.47
CA CYS A 41 -5.47 -5.14 -3.16
C CYS A 41 -5.74 -6.52 -3.76
N ILE A 42 -4.97 -6.85 -4.78
CA ILE A 42 -4.96 -8.20 -5.35
C ILE A 42 -4.03 -9.10 -4.53
N ASN A 43 -4.14 -10.40 -4.76
CA ASN A 43 -3.12 -11.32 -4.28
C ASN A 43 -1.84 -11.14 -5.12
N PRO A 44 -0.73 -10.62 -4.56
CA PRO A 44 0.49 -10.34 -5.32
C PRO A 44 1.14 -11.59 -5.93
N LEU A 45 0.83 -12.78 -5.42
CA LEU A 45 1.29 -14.05 -6.00
C LEU A 45 0.73 -14.31 -7.41
N GLN A 46 -0.24 -13.52 -7.86
CA GLN A 46 -0.74 -13.56 -9.24
C GLN A 46 0.17 -12.85 -10.23
N LEU A 47 1.14 -12.07 -9.75
CA LEU A 47 2.10 -11.36 -10.59
C LEU A 47 3.39 -12.17 -10.77
N LYS A 48 4.02 -11.95 -11.91
CA LYS A 48 5.42 -12.33 -12.18
C LYS A 48 6.34 -11.29 -11.52
N ALA A 49 7.61 -11.59 -11.39
CA ALA A 49 8.61 -10.61 -10.95
C ALA A 49 8.74 -9.39 -11.87
N SER A 50 8.23 -9.46 -13.10
CA SER A 50 8.09 -8.31 -14.01
C SER A 50 6.90 -7.41 -13.72
N LEU A 51 6.07 -7.74 -12.72
CA LEU A 51 4.79 -7.14 -12.38
C LEU A 51 3.67 -7.39 -13.43
N GLU A 52 3.89 -8.29 -14.36
CA GLU A 52 2.85 -8.76 -15.27
C GLU A 52 1.99 -9.85 -14.60
N PHE A 53 0.68 -9.84 -14.85
CA PHE A 53 -0.19 -10.91 -14.40
C PHE A 53 0.18 -12.25 -15.04
N LYS A 54 0.20 -13.31 -14.24
CA LYS A 54 0.48 -14.67 -14.72
C LYS A 54 -0.61 -15.21 -15.66
N LYS A 55 -1.86 -14.82 -15.41
CA LYS A 55 -3.03 -15.33 -16.15
C LYS A 55 -3.54 -14.38 -17.24
N ILE A 56 -3.12 -13.13 -17.24
CA ILE A 56 -3.58 -12.12 -18.19
C ILE A 56 -2.37 -11.48 -18.84
N GLU A 57 -2.10 -11.88 -20.04
CA GLU A 57 -0.97 -11.38 -20.79
C GLU A 57 -1.11 -9.90 -21.13
N GLY A 58 -0.02 -9.15 -20.95
CA GLY A 58 0.02 -7.71 -21.22
C GLY A 58 -0.60 -6.82 -20.12
N LEU A 59 -1.19 -7.39 -19.07
CA LEU A 59 -1.67 -6.65 -17.93
C LEU A 59 -0.58 -6.58 -16.86
N PHE A 60 -0.24 -5.36 -16.44
CA PHE A 60 0.75 -5.09 -15.39
C PHE A 60 0.07 -4.38 -14.23
N ALA A 61 0.58 -4.59 -13.03
CA ALA A 61 0.07 -3.94 -11.83
C ALA A 61 1.22 -3.47 -10.93
N GLY A 62 0.98 -2.39 -10.20
CA GLY A 62 1.91 -1.86 -9.21
C GLY A 62 1.22 -0.88 -8.28
N GLY A 63 1.87 -0.57 -7.18
CA GLY A 63 1.37 0.36 -6.19
C GLY A 63 0.43 -0.27 -5.17
N GLN A 64 -0.49 0.54 -4.64
CA GLN A 64 -1.43 0.12 -3.61
C GLN A 64 -2.23 -1.12 -4.00
N PHE A 65 -2.65 -1.20 -5.25
CA PHE A 65 -3.36 -2.34 -5.81
C PHE A 65 -2.58 -3.65 -5.68
N ASN A 66 -1.25 -3.59 -5.64
CA ASN A 66 -0.34 -4.72 -5.43
C ASN A 66 0.11 -4.85 -3.95
N GLY A 67 -0.65 -4.30 -3.01
CA GLY A 67 -0.40 -4.40 -1.58
C GLY A 67 0.62 -3.41 -1.02
N SER A 68 1.09 -2.45 -1.81
CA SER A 68 2.07 -1.43 -1.38
C SER A 68 1.38 -0.11 -1.06
N SER A 69 1.22 0.22 0.23
CA SER A 69 0.51 1.43 0.67
C SER A 69 1.40 2.67 0.74
N GLY A 70 2.72 2.55 0.69
CA GLY A 70 3.65 3.68 0.67
C GLY A 70 3.65 4.37 -0.70
N TYR A 71 3.70 5.70 -0.71
CA TYR A 71 3.63 6.47 -1.96
C TYR A 71 4.85 6.23 -2.85
N GLU A 72 6.03 6.21 -2.26
CA GLU A 72 7.30 5.99 -2.96
C GLU A 72 7.39 4.57 -3.51
N GLU A 73 6.96 3.60 -2.73
CA GLU A 73 6.89 2.20 -3.13
C GLU A 73 5.92 2.01 -4.30
N ALA A 74 4.74 2.62 -4.20
CA ALA A 74 3.74 2.59 -5.26
C ALA A 74 4.27 3.21 -6.56
N ALA A 75 4.96 4.34 -6.48
CA ALA A 75 5.59 5.00 -7.62
C ALA A 75 6.68 4.11 -8.25
N CYS A 76 7.53 3.48 -7.43
CA CYS A 76 8.58 2.58 -7.89
C CYS A 76 8.01 1.35 -8.61
N GLN A 77 7.00 0.71 -8.05
CA GLN A 77 6.34 -0.42 -8.69
C GLN A 77 5.68 -0.02 -10.01
N GLY A 78 4.99 1.13 -10.04
CA GLY A 78 4.37 1.67 -11.25
C GLY A 78 5.39 1.95 -12.34
N LEU A 79 6.56 2.49 -11.97
CA LEU A 79 7.66 2.72 -12.91
C LEU A 79 8.15 1.41 -13.56
N ILE A 80 8.44 0.39 -12.75
CA ILE A 80 8.91 -0.91 -13.25
C ILE A 80 7.84 -1.59 -14.10
N ALA A 81 6.58 -1.56 -13.66
CA ALA A 81 5.46 -2.09 -14.44
C ALA A 81 5.36 -1.42 -15.81
N GLY A 82 5.43 -0.08 -15.85
CA GLY A 82 5.40 0.69 -17.11
C GLY A 82 6.59 0.41 -18.03
N ILE A 83 7.80 0.32 -17.48
CA ILE A 83 9.00 -0.04 -18.25
C ILE A 83 8.83 -1.43 -18.84
N ASN A 84 8.39 -2.42 -18.06
CA ASN A 84 8.23 -3.78 -18.52
C ASN A 84 7.10 -3.93 -19.54
N ALA A 85 6.03 -3.17 -19.42
CA ALA A 85 4.98 -3.09 -20.44
C ALA A 85 5.53 -2.58 -21.78
N ALA A 86 6.31 -1.50 -21.74
CA ALA A 86 6.96 -0.96 -22.94
C ALA A 86 7.97 -1.94 -23.56
N ARG A 87 8.78 -2.60 -22.73
CA ARG A 87 9.74 -3.61 -23.19
C ARG A 87 9.06 -4.82 -23.84
N LYS A 88 7.91 -5.24 -23.29
CA LYS A 88 7.10 -6.30 -23.88
C LYS A 88 6.62 -5.95 -25.29
N ILE A 89 6.11 -4.73 -25.50
CA ILE A 89 5.72 -4.24 -26.83
C ILE A 89 6.93 -4.24 -27.79
N GLN A 90 8.11 -3.87 -27.26
CA GLN A 90 9.36 -3.86 -28.02
C GLN A 90 9.98 -5.25 -28.23
N LYS A 91 9.36 -6.30 -27.74
CA LYS A 91 9.89 -7.69 -27.75
C LYS A 91 11.26 -7.81 -27.07
N LYS A 92 11.50 -7.06 -26.02
CA LYS A 92 12.70 -7.09 -25.18
C LYS A 92 12.43 -7.84 -23.87
N GLU A 93 13.48 -8.43 -23.31
CA GLU A 93 13.40 -9.08 -22.00
C GLU A 93 12.98 -8.10 -20.92
N PRO A 94 12.14 -8.52 -19.95
CA PRO A 94 11.73 -7.66 -18.85
C PRO A 94 12.92 -7.28 -17.97
N ILE A 95 12.84 -6.11 -17.34
CA ILE A 95 13.74 -5.73 -16.25
C ILE A 95 13.20 -6.35 -14.97
N ILE A 96 14.02 -7.17 -14.34
CA ILE A 96 13.77 -7.74 -13.02
C ILE A 96 14.96 -7.34 -12.16
N LEU A 97 14.71 -6.57 -11.12
CA LEU A 97 15.75 -6.16 -10.18
C LEU A 97 15.75 -7.10 -8.98
N ASP A 98 16.93 -7.61 -8.65
CA ASP A 98 17.14 -8.39 -7.44
C ASP A 98 17.20 -7.46 -6.23
N ARG A 99 16.79 -7.96 -5.08
CA ARG A 99 16.81 -7.21 -3.81
C ARG A 99 18.22 -6.76 -3.38
N SER A 100 19.25 -7.39 -3.91
CA SER A 100 20.65 -6.99 -3.70
C SER A 100 21.09 -5.84 -4.60
N GLN A 101 20.35 -5.56 -5.69
CA GLN A 101 20.69 -4.54 -6.67
C GLN A 101 20.03 -3.19 -6.35
N ALA A 102 18.81 -3.21 -5.87
CA ALA A 102 18.07 -1.99 -5.55
C ALA A 102 16.93 -2.26 -4.56
N TYR A 103 16.52 -1.24 -3.81
CA TYR A 103 15.35 -1.31 -2.93
C TYR A 103 14.07 -1.68 -3.67
N ILE A 104 13.92 -1.26 -4.92
CA ILE A 104 12.81 -1.69 -5.79
C ILE A 104 12.71 -3.21 -5.88
N GLY A 105 13.83 -3.94 -5.92
CA GLY A 105 13.84 -5.40 -5.93
C GLY A 105 13.37 -6.05 -4.63
N VAL A 106 13.21 -5.27 -3.55
CA VAL A 106 12.57 -5.73 -2.30
C VAL A 106 11.05 -5.58 -2.37
N LEU A 107 10.55 -4.67 -3.22
CA LEU A 107 9.15 -4.29 -3.35
C LEU A 107 8.38 -5.12 -4.39
N ILE A 108 9.04 -6.01 -5.09
CA ILE A 108 8.50 -6.82 -6.19
C ILE A 108 8.40 -8.28 -5.77
#